data_845222606e795646a852f4288c9a12be
#
_entry.id   845222606e795646a852f4288c9a12be
#
_cell.length_a   1.000
_cell.length_b   1.000
_cell.length_c   1.000
_cell.angle_alpha   90.00
_cell.angle_beta   90.00
_cell.angle_gamma   90.00
#
_symmetry.space_group_name_H-M   'P 1'
#
loop_
_entity.id
_entity.type
_entity.pdbx_description
1 polymer ?
#
loop_
_entity_poly.entity_id
_entity_poly.type
_entity_poly.pdbx_seq_one_letter_code
_entity_poly.pdbx_strand_id
1 'polypeptide(L)'
;MSTRLESIKPIDILMFLAVVVITLVSSPVVQAQSFSVIHNFAGSDGSGPLAGLVMDANQNLYGTTNYGGQHSYGVVFKANRNGEEAVVHSFAGGANDGAYPEDSLIIDTAGNLYGTTFNGGLANAGTVFKLSSKGVIHILYSFAGGNDGANPIARLAIDKNGNLYGTTSAGGTSGNGTVFAVSPAGKHTVLYSFGSGTDGTIPFAGVTLDAKGNLYGTTSAGGSTGNGTVFELKRSSSGWTEIILHNFELQDDGGTPFAGLVFDNSGNLYGAATQGGVNGTDGGGTIFELRPAGGSWTFTVLYGLYGWNISGTFRDLLFDSANGVIYGTTHCDGSYEAGTVYSLAPSSGSWSYTELYTFTGGTDGLYSFSNLVMDKSGNLYGTTNEGGATGNGVVFKVAP
;
A
#
# COMPACT_ATOMS: atom_id res chain seq x y z
N MET A 1 34.83 -98.33 -16.58
CA MET A 1 33.94 -97.37 -15.83
C MET A 1 33.90 -96.10 -16.57
N SER A 2 32.83 -95.89 -17.29
CA SER A 2 32.60 -94.76 -18.16
C SER A 2 31.64 -93.79 -17.44
N THR A 3 32.05 -92.58 -17.18
CA THR A 3 31.18 -91.53 -16.71
C THR A 3 30.93 -90.50 -17.85
N ARG A 4 29.68 -90.54 -18.28
CA ARG A 4 29.16 -89.56 -19.31
C ARG A 4 29.18 -88.16 -18.72
N LEU A 5 29.76 -87.19 -19.48
CA LEU A 5 29.57 -85.80 -19.31
C LEU A 5 28.30 -85.37 -20.12
N GLU A 6 27.23 -84.94 -19.41
CA GLU A 6 26.10 -84.34 -19.98
C GLU A 6 26.38 -82.88 -20.35
N SER A 7 26.03 -82.52 -21.58
CA SER A 7 26.21 -81.15 -22.10
C SER A 7 25.18 -80.22 -21.48
N ILE A 8 25.64 -79.16 -20.86
CA ILE A 8 24.86 -78.01 -20.41
C ILE A 8 24.54 -77.17 -21.67
N LYS A 9 23.24 -76.99 -21.93
CA LYS A 9 22.75 -76.07 -22.97
C LYS A 9 22.98 -74.65 -22.51
N PRO A 10 23.28 -73.69 -23.42
CA PRO A 10 23.44 -72.27 -23.09
C PRO A 10 22.05 -71.71 -22.72
N ILE A 11 21.98 -71.12 -21.54
CA ILE A 11 20.85 -70.36 -21.03
C ILE A 11 20.91 -69.02 -21.74
N ASP A 12 19.84 -68.65 -22.42
CA ASP A 12 19.63 -67.36 -23.01
C ASP A 12 19.66 -66.27 -21.93
N ILE A 13 20.70 -65.42 -21.91
CA ILE A 13 20.75 -64.26 -21.08
C ILE A 13 19.92 -63.19 -21.72
N LEU A 14 18.63 -63.07 -21.33
CA LEU A 14 17.78 -61.95 -21.68
C LEU A 14 18.27 -60.73 -20.90
N MET A 15 18.98 -59.86 -21.61
CA MET A 15 19.42 -58.58 -21.07
C MET A 15 18.19 -57.65 -20.90
N PHE A 16 17.64 -57.55 -19.67
CA PHE A 16 16.69 -56.51 -19.32
C PHE A 16 17.44 -55.18 -19.24
N LEU A 17 17.35 -54.38 -20.30
CA LEU A 17 17.81 -53.00 -20.27
C LEU A 17 16.77 -52.18 -19.47
N ALA A 18 16.96 -52.04 -18.18
CA ALA A 18 16.18 -51.11 -17.37
C ALA A 18 16.59 -49.68 -17.75
N VAL A 19 15.79 -49.03 -18.59
CA VAL A 19 15.87 -47.58 -18.83
C VAL A 19 15.39 -46.88 -17.56
N VAL A 20 16.32 -46.47 -16.71
CA VAL A 20 16.03 -45.56 -15.59
C VAL A 20 15.83 -44.18 -16.18
N VAL A 21 14.57 -43.81 -16.41
CA VAL A 21 14.20 -42.43 -16.70
C VAL A 21 14.36 -41.65 -15.39
N ILE A 22 15.52 -41.01 -15.22
CA ILE A 22 15.70 -39.99 -14.17
C ILE A 22 14.89 -38.77 -14.61
N THR A 23 13.65 -38.68 -14.15
CA THR A 23 12.91 -37.42 -14.16
C THR A 23 13.66 -36.49 -13.19
N LEU A 24 14.46 -35.59 -13.75
CA LEU A 24 14.92 -34.41 -13.02
C LEU A 24 13.67 -33.62 -12.63
N VAL A 25 13.14 -33.90 -11.45
CA VAL A 25 12.24 -32.99 -10.77
C VAL A 25 13.12 -31.80 -10.43
N SER A 26 13.04 -30.74 -11.27
CA SER A 26 13.59 -29.46 -10.89
C SER A 26 12.80 -29.00 -9.68
N SER A 27 13.32 -29.29 -8.49
CA SER A 27 12.84 -28.63 -7.28
C SER A 27 12.91 -27.13 -7.59
N PRO A 28 11.82 -26.38 -7.39
CA PRO A 28 11.94 -24.94 -7.47
C PRO A 28 13.09 -24.57 -6.52
N VAL A 29 14.08 -23.86 -7.05
CA VAL A 29 15.11 -23.25 -6.20
C VAL A 29 14.32 -22.32 -5.29
N VAL A 30 14.10 -22.73 -4.05
CA VAL A 30 13.58 -21.83 -3.02
C VAL A 30 14.66 -20.76 -2.90
N GLN A 31 14.45 -19.65 -3.57
CA GLN A 31 15.33 -18.50 -3.43
C GLN A 31 15.22 -18.08 -1.98
N ALA A 32 16.33 -18.14 -1.25
CA ALA A 32 16.33 -17.73 0.14
C ALA A 32 15.85 -16.29 0.22
N GLN A 33 14.83 -16.05 1.01
CA GLN A 33 14.34 -14.69 1.29
C GLN A 33 15.53 -13.83 1.70
N SER A 34 15.71 -12.72 1.01
CA SER A 34 16.80 -11.81 1.34
C SER A 34 16.27 -10.41 1.59
N PHE A 35 16.77 -9.80 2.67
CA PHE A 35 16.51 -8.41 3.02
C PHE A 35 17.76 -7.57 2.76
N SER A 36 17.57 -6.33 2.33
CA SER A 36 18.64 -5.33 2.26
C SER A 36 18.10 -3.93 2.48
N VAL A 37 18.86 -3.12 3.22
CA VAL A 37 18.65 -1.68 3.28
C VAL A 37 19.26 -1.08 2.02
N ILE A 38 18.43 -0.34 1.28
CA ILE A 38 18.84 0.36 0.06
C ILE A 38 19.40 1.73 0.42
N HIS A 39 18.74 2.45 1.34
CA HIS A 39 19.15 3.77 1.79
C HIS A 39 18.82 4.00 3.26
N ASN A 40 19.69 4.70 3.99
CA ASN A 40 19.46 5.18 5.35
C ASN A 40 19.33 6.69 5.32
N PHE A 41 18.19 7.23 5.72
CA PHE A 41 18.00 8.68 5.81
C PHE A 41 18.84 9.28 6.93
N ALA A 42 19.44 10.45 6.68
CA ALA A 42 20.36 11.14 7.58
C ALA A 42 19.81 12.49 8.09
N GLY A 43 18.54 12.77 7.85
CA GLY A 43 17.87 14.02 8.22
C GLY A 43 18.02 15.12 7.17
N SER A 44 19.21 15.40 6.66
CA SER A 44 19.43 16.40 5.57
C SER A 44 18.82 15.96 4.23
N ASP A 45 18.73 14.67 3.97
CA ASP A 45 18.14 14.03 2.80
C ASP A 45 16.71 13.52 3.05
N GLY A 46 16.19 13.73 4.27
CA GLY A 46 14.87 13.34 4.72
C GLY A 46 14.90 12.64 6.05
N SER A 47 13.73 12.52 6.69
CA SER A 47 13.52 11.79 7.94
C SER A 47 12.07 11.37 8.06
N GLY A 48 11.82 10.20 8.62
CA GLY A 48 10.48 9.72 8.91
C GLY A 48 9.62 9.52 7.65
N PRO A 49 9.98 8.63 6.71
CA PRO A 49 9.10 8.32 5.59
C PRO A 49 7.85 7.59 6.11
N LEU A 50 6.69 8.26 6.05
CA LEU A 50 5.37 7.71 6.41
C LEU A 50 4.66 7.09 5.21
N ALA A 51 5.27 7.17 4.04
CA ALA A 51 4.68 6.78 2.78
C ALA A 51 5.49 5.66 2.12
N GLY A 52 4.80 4.89 1.29
CA GLY A 52 5.47 3.94 0.41
C GLY A 52 6.09 4.62 -0.81
N LEU A 53 6.50 3.77 -1.73
CA LEU A 53 7.24 4.17 -2.91
C LEU A 53 6.38 4.08 -4.17
N VAL A 54 6.79 4.80 -5.21
CA VAL A 54 6.41 4.51 -6.59
C VAL A 54 7.66 4.24 -7.41
N MET A 55 7.51 3.44 -8.47
CA MET A 55 8.63 3.02 -9.31
C MET A 55 8.41 3.52 -10.74
N ASP A 56 9.43 4.13 -11.35
CA ASP A 56 9.39 4.51 -12.76
C ASP A 56 9.72 3.33 -13.69
N ALA A 57 9.58 3.53 -15.00
CA ALA A 57 9.89 2.51 -16.02
C ALA A 57 11.36 2.06 -16.02
N ASN A 58 12.27 2.89 -15.49
CA ASN A 58 13.70 2.60 -15.34
C ASN A 58 14.00 1.94 -13.98
N GLN A 59 12.95 1.65 -13.18
CA GLN A 59 13.04 1.04 -11.86
C GLN A 59 13.75 1.94 -10.83
N ASN A 60 13.70 3.27 -11.00
CA ASN A 60 14.00 4.19 -9.92
C ASN A 60 12.81 4.29 -8.97
N LEU A 61 13.09 4.36 -7.70
CA LEU A 61 12.14 4.50 -6.61
C LEU A 61 11.97 5.98 -6.28
N TYR A 62 10.74 6.41 -6.05
CA TYR A 62 10.44 7.76 -5.57
C TYR A 62 9.53 7.67 -4.35
N GLY A 63 9.77 8.50 -3.37
CA GLY A 63 8.96 8.57 -2.16
C GLY A 63 9.04 9.95 -1.53
N THR A 64 8.40 10.07 -0.38
CA THR A 64 8.41 11.27 0.45
C THR A 64 8.90 10.95 1.85
N THR A 65 9.47 11.93 2.52
CA THR A 65 9.71 11.90 3.97
C THR A 65 8.90 13.02 4.62
N ASN A 66 8.32 12.75 5.79
CA ASN A 66 7.51 13.74 6.49
C ASN A 66 8.36 14.89 7.05
N TYR A 67 9.58 14.60 7.46
CA TYR A 67 10.52 15.55 8.04
C TYR A 67 11.83 15.57 7.28
N GLY A 68 12.76 16.39 7.77
CA GLY A 68 14.09 16.53 7.20
C GLY A 68 14.13 17.41 5.95
N GLY A 69 15.23 17.32 5.22
CA GLY A 69 15.53 18.23 4.11
C GLY A 69 16.04 19.59 4.58
N GLN A 70 16.22 20.53 3.64
CA GLN A 70 16.81 21.85 3.90
C GLN A 70 16.01 22.69 4.91
N HIS A 71 14.69 22.51 4.98
CA HIS A 71 13.79 23.32 5.81
C HIS A 71 13.07 22.50 6.89
N SER A 72 13.37 21.22 7.02
CA SER A 72 12.73 20.28 7.97
C SER A 72 11.22 20.07 7.76
N TYR A 73 10.70 20.37 6.57
CA TYR A 73 9.31 20.17 6.18
C TYR A 73 9.10 18.97 5.25
N GLY A 74 10.08 18.08 5.18
CA GLY A 74 10.07 16.89 4.36
C GLY A 74 10.65 17.10 2.97
N VAL A 75 10.80 15.98 2.26
CA VAL A 75 11.35 15.96 0.89
C VAL A 75 10.55 15.04 -0.02
N VAL A 76 10.71 15.27 -1.32
CA VAL A 76 10.56 14.23 -2.34
C VAL A 76 11.95 13.72 -2.67
N PHE A 77 12.18 12.43 -2.57
CA PHE A 77 13.44 11.79 -2.90
C PHE A 77 13.31 10.83 -4.07
N LYS A 78 14.44 10.54 -4.70
CA LYS A 78 14.64 9.50 -5.67
C LYS A 78 15.74 8.57 -5.19
N ALA A 79 15.55 7.26 -5.23
CA ALA A 79 16.60 6.29 -4.98
C ALA A 79 16.68 5.29 -6.14
N ASN A 80 17.88 4.85 -6.49
CA ASN A 80 18.05 3.72 -7.39
C ASN A 80 18.29 2.42 -6.59
N ARG A 81 18.28 1.31 -7.26
CA ARG A 81 18.47 -0.01 -6.64
C ARG A 81 19.87 -0.27 -6.10
N ASN A 82 20.84 0.59 -6.40
CA ASN A 82 22.22 0.53 -5.89
C ASN A 82 22.41 1.35 -4.63
N GLY A 83 21.35 2.03 -4.14
CA GLY A 83 21.40 2.86 -2.93
C GLY A 83 21.81 4.32 -3.18
N GLU A 84 21.99 4.73 -4.44
CA GLU A 84 22.20 6.15 -4.74
C GLU A 84 20.88 6.89 -4.58
N GLU A 85 20.84 7.81 -3.64
CA GLU A 85 19.69 8.65 -3.33
C GLU A 85 19.98 10.09 -3.73
N ALA A 86 18.91 10.83 -4.10
CA ALA A 86 18.95 12.26 -4.36
C ALA A 86 17.65 12.91 -3.91
N VAL A 87 17.76 14.02 -3.18
CA VAL A 87 16.62 14.90 -2.91
C VAL A 87 16.20 15.58 -4.21
N VAL A 88 14.97 15.33 -4.64
CA VAL A 88 14.39 15.95 -5.86
C VAL A 88 13.75 17.29 -5.51
N HIS A 89 13.09 17.38 -4.35
CA HIS A 89 12.51 18.62 -3.82
C HIS A 89 12.58 18.61 -2.29
N SER A 90 12.97 19.72 -1.68
CA SER A 90 12.88 19.94 -0.24
C SER A 90 11.80 20.97 0.04
N PHE A 91 10.72 20.57 0.70
CA PHE A 91 9.59 21.45 0.99
C PHE A 91 10.02 22.58 1.92
N ALA A 92 9.59 23.80 1.60
CA ALA A 92 9.90 25.00 2.34
C ALA A 92 8.73 25.52 3.20
N GLY A 93 7.55 24.93 3.04
CA GLY A 93 6.34 25.40 3.71
C GLY A 93 5.86 26.77 3.25
N GLY A 94 4.91 27.34 3.99
CA GLY A 94 4.36 28.65 3.69
C GLY A 94 3.41 28.69 2.48
N ALA A 95 3.13 29.89 1.98
CA ALA A 95 2.06 30.09 1.00
C ALA A 95 2.32 29.51 -0.38
N ASN A 96 3.59 29.35 -0.77
CA ASN A 96 3.99 28.97 -2.12
C ASN A 96 4.51 27.54 -2.24
N ASP A 97 4.54 26.79 -1.15
CA ASP A 97 5.02 25.41 -1.11
C ASP A 97 4.23 24.59 -0.10
N GLY A 98 4.39 23.27 -0.14
CA GLY A 98 3.82 22.35 0.83
C GLY A 98 4.70 22.12 2.04
N ALA A 99 4.18 21.40 3.02
CA ALA A 99 4.93 20.93 4.19
C ALA A 99 4.33 19.60 4.67
N TYR A 100 5.19 18.69 5.14
CA TYR A 100 4.81 17.42 5.70
C TYR A 100 4.03 16.55 4.71
N PRO A 101 4.66 16.03 3.65
CA PRO A 101 4.03 15.03 2.79
C PRO A 101 3.91 13.71 3.56
N GLU A 102 2.70 13.19 3.69
CA GLU A 102 2.42 12.02 4.55
C GLU A 102 2.04 10.76 3.76
N ASP A 103 1.85 10.86 2.44
CA ASP A 103 1.49 9.68 1.65
C ASP A 103 2.28 9.56 0.36
N SER A 104 2.06 8.41 -0.27
CA SER A 104 2.77 7.98 -1.47
C SER A 104 2.44 8.86 -2.66
N LEU A 105 3.44 9.06 -3.45
CA LEU A 105 3.31 9.71 -4.75
C LEU A 105 2.53 8.83 -5.73
N ILE A 106 2.02 9.43 -6.79
CA ILE A 106 1.66 8.73 -8.03
C ILE A 106 2.53 9.27 -9.16
N ILE A 107 2.76 8.43 -10.17
CA ILE A 107 3.56 8.77 -11.35
C ILE A 107 2.74 8.62 -12.61
N ASP A 108 2.77 9.63 -13.50
CA ASP A 108 2.14 9.54 -14.81
C ASP A 108 3.08 8.92 -15.87
N THR A 109 2.55 8.65 -17.05
CA THR A 109 3.33 8.07 -18.16
C THR A 109 4.43 8.98 -18.70
N ALA A 110 4.41 10.27 -18.39
CA ALA A 110 5.44 11.25 -18.74
C ALA A 110 6.51 11.37 -17.65
N GLY A 111 6.38 10.62 -16.54
CA GLY A 111 7.32 10.63 -15.41
C GLY A 111 7.11 11.81 -14.47
N ASN A 112 5.97 12.51 -14.54
CA ASN A 112 5.64 13.51 -13.52
C ASN A 112 5.10 12.81 -12.27
N LEU A 113 5.47 13.33 -11.12
CA LEU A 113 5.01 12.86 -9.81
C LEU A 113 3.92 13.80 -9.29
N TYR A 114 2.94 13.25 -8.60
CA TYR A 114 1.89 14.00 -7.95
C TYR A 114 1.74 13.51 -6.52
N GLY A 115 1.44 14.42 -5.60
CA GLY A 115 1.23 14.10 -4.21
C GLY A 115 0.49 15.21 -3.47
N THR A 116 0.34 15.00 -2.19
CA THR A 116 -0.27 15.96 -1.25
C THR A 116 0.69 16.31 -0.14
N THR A 117 0.47 17.43 0.51
CA THR A 117 1.14 17.80 1.75
C THR A 117 0.10 18.12 2.82
N PHE A 118 0.34 17.68 4.04
CA PHE A 118 -0.56 17.87 5.18
C PHE A 118 -0.75 19.35 5.52
N ASN A 119 0.32 20.13 5.47
CA ASN A 119 0.35 21.57 5.72
C ASN A 119 0.96 22.32 4.52
N GLY A 120 1.14 23.61 4.69
CA GLY A 120 1.60 24.54 3.64
C GLY A 120 0.44 25.04 2.79
N GLY A 121 0.78 25.76 1.73
CA GLY A 121 -0.20 26.50 0.93
C GLY A 121 -0.70 27.78 1.61
N LEU A 122 -1.60 28.50 0.93
CA LEU A 122 -2.06 29.83 1.33
C LEU A 122 -2.69 29.90 2.72
N ALA A 123 -3.45 28.87 3.11
CA ALA A 123 -4.13 28.79 4.41
C ALA A 123 -3.47 27.80 5.39
N ASN A 124 -2.31 27.27 5.05
CA ASN A 124 -1.65 26.20 5.79
C ASN A 124 -2.55 24.95 6.04
N ALA A 125 -3.48 24.69 5.14
CA ALA A 125 -4.40 23.57 5.20
C ALA A 125 -4.05 22.42 4.24
N GLY A 126 -2.85 22.47 3.68
CA GLY A 126 -2.30 21.47 2.79
C GLY A 126 -2.39 21.82 1.31
N THR A 127 -1.72 21.05 0.49
CA THR A 127 -1.63 21.28 -0.96
C THR A 127 -1.80 20.00 -1.77
N VAL A 128 -2.15 20.15 -3.04
CA VAL A 128 -1.91 19.17 -4.09
C VAL A 128 -0.80 19.70 -4.98
N PHE A 129 0.24 18.92 -5.21
CA PHE A 129 1.37 19.34 -6.03
C PHE A 129 1.63 18.39 -7.21
N LYS A 130 2.30 18.93 -8.22
CA LYS A 130 2.93 18.20 -9.31
C LYS A 130 4.42 18.49 -9.30
N LEU A 131 5.23 17.46 -9.31
CA LEU A 131 6.66 17.55 -9.56
C LEU A 131 6.93 17.03 -10.98
N SER A 132 7.39 17.91 -11.87
CA SER A 132 7.67 17.51 -13.25
C SER A 132 8.84 16.52 -13.29
N SER A 133 8.93 15.73 -14.35
CA SER A 133 10.08 14.82 -14.62
C SER A 133 11.45 15.54 -14.69
N LYS A 134 11.43 16.88 -14.72
CA LYS A 134 12.63 17.75 -14.68
C LYS A 134 12.94 18.28 -13.27
N GLY A 135 12.19 17.87 -12.23
CA GLY A 135 12.39 18.30 -10.84
C GLY A 135 11.77 19.67 -10.51
N VAL A 136 10.87 20.22 -11.36
CA VAL A 136 10.20 21.48 -11.07
C VAL A 136 8.87 21.22 -10.38
N ILE A 137 8.69 21.77 -9.17
CA ILE A 137 7.44 21.66 -8.41
C ILE A 137 6.44 22.73 -8.85
N HIS A 138 5.18 22.33 -8.88
CA HIS A 138 4.03 23.21 -9.13
C HIS A 138 2.94 22.86 -8.12
N ILE A 139 2.52 23.83 -7.31
CA ILE A 139 1.33 23.69 -6.48
C ILE A 139 0.10 23.82 -7.39
N LEU A 140 -0.60 22.72 -7.56
CA LEU A 140 -1.84 22.67 -8.36
C LEU A 140 -3.02 23.25 -7.60
N TYR A 141 -3.06 23.01 -6.29
CA TYR A 141 -4.10 23.51 -5.41
C TYR A 141 -3.60 23.71 -3.99
N SER A 142 -4.08 24.77 -3.32
CA SER A 142 -3.87 25.03 -1.90
C SER A 142 -5.22 25.00 -1.20
N PHE A 143 -5.41 24.10 -0.26
CA PHE A 143 -6.66 24.01 0.48
C PHE A 143 -6.87 25.23 1.37
N ALA A 144 -8.12 25.71 1.43
CA ALA A 144 -8.50 26.88 2.23
C ALA A 144 -9.05 26.49 3.63
N GLY A 145 -9.25 25.20 3.88
CA GLY A 145 -9.96 24.75 5.08
C GLY A 145 -11.48 24.97 4.98
N GLY A 146 -12.19 24.79 6.09
CA GLY A 146 -13.65 24.91 6.09
C GLY A 146 -14.31 23.96 5.09
N ASN A 147 -15.26 24.44 4.30
CA ASN A 147 -15.98 23.60 3.34
C ASN A 147 -15.12 23.06 2.20
N ASP A 148 -13.94 23.61 2.00
CA ASP A 148 -13.00 23.24 0.96
C ASP A 148 -12.27 21.92 1.23
N GLY A 149 -12.21 21.52 2.49
CA GLY A 149 -11.36 20.44 2.97
C GLY A 149 -10.04 20.94 3.52
N ALA A 150 -9.39 20.14 4.34
CA ALA A 150 -8.09 20.40 4.95
C ALA A 150 -7.32 19.13 5.24
N ASN A 151 -6.01 19.24 5.33
CA ASN A 151 -5.12 18.16 5.73
C ASN A 151 -5.29 16.91 4.85
N PRO A 152 -4.97 17.00 3.55
CA PRO A 152 -4.92 15.81 2.69
C PRO A 152 -3.72 14.95 3.13
N ILE A 153 -4.00 13.71 3.51
CA ILE A 153 -3.02 12.75 4.04
C ILE A 153 -2.95 11.49 3.21
N ALA A 154 -3.66 11.46 2.08
CA ALA A 154 -3.86 10.25 1.32
C ALA A 154 -3.26 10.31 -0.07
N ARG A 155 -2.89 9.14 -0.59
CA ARG A 155 -2.47 8.94 -1.96
C ARG A 155 -3.53 9.41 -2.94
N LEU A 156 -3.11 10.11 -3.97
CA LEU A 156 -3.98 10.51 -5.07
C LEU A 156 -4.25 9.34 -6.01
N ALA A 157 -5.42 9.37 -6.66
CA ALA A 157 -5.70 8.58 -7.85
C ALA A 157 -5.75 9.51 -9.07
N ILE A 158 -5.42 9.00 -10.26
CA ILE A 158 -5.42 9.77 -11.51
C ILE A 158 -6.27 9.07 -12.56
N ASP A 159 -7.15 9.80 -13.25
CA ASP A 159 -7.91 9.27 -14.37
C ASP A 159 -7.17 9.46 -15.70
N LYS A 160 -7.70 8.87 -16.77
CA LYS A 160 -7.15 8.98 -18.15
C LYS A 160 -7.10 10.41 -18.70
N ASN A 161 -7.83 11.36 -18.11
CA ASN A 161 -7.85 12.77 -18.49
C ASN A 161 -6.87 13.60 -17.65
N GLY A 162 -6.17 12.97 -16.71
CA GLY A 162 -5.24 13.62 -15.78
C GLY A 162 -5.91 14.30 -14.60
N ASN A 163 -7.19 14.06 -14.35
CA ASN A 163 -7.83 14.54 -13.12
C ASN A 163 -7.32 13.72 -11.94
N LEU A 164 -6.97 14.42 -10.88
CA LEU A 164 -6.52 13.84 -9.62
C LEU A 164 -7.69 13.74 -8.66
N TYR A 165 -7.79 12.65 -7.94
CA TYR A 165 -8.80 12.41 -6.92
C TYR A 165 -8.12 12.08 -5.60
N GLY A 166 -8.62 12.60 -4.51
CA GLY A 166 -8.08 12.35 -3.17
C GLY A 166 -9.08 12.65 -2.09
N THR A 167 -8.62 12.53 -0.85
CA THR A 167 -9.39 12.79 0.36
C THR A 167 -8.70 13.82 1.24
N THR A 168 -9.49 14.53 2.03
CA THR A 168 -8.99 15.35 3.14
C THR A 168 -9.51 14.77 4.44
N SER A 169 -8.66 14.68 5.47
CA SER A 169 -9.05 14.13 6.77
C SER A 169 -9.93 15.08 7.59
N ALA A 170 -9.94 16.36 7.23
CA ALA A 170 -10.70 17.40 7.92
C ALA A 170 -11.38 18.34 6.91
N GLY A 171 -12.23 19.22 7.43
CA GLY A 171 -13.03 20.13 6.60
C GLY A 171 -14.24 19.46 5.96
N GLY A 172 -14.81 20.07 4.93
CA GLY A 172 -16.14 19.74 4.42
C GLY A 172 -17.23 20.40 5.25
N THR A 173 -18.49 20.21 4.87
CA THR A 173 -19.65 20.86 5.50
C THR A 173 -19.84 20.52 6.98
N SER A 174 -19.37 19.38 7.42
CA SER A 174 -19.46 18.87 8.80
C SER A 174 -18.12 18.77 9.53
N GLY A 175 -17.02 19.14 8.88
CA GLY A 175 -15.68 19.03 9.45
C GLY A 175 -15.03 17.62 9.40
N ASN A 176 -15.72 16.64 8.82
CA ASN A 176 -15.38 15.22 8.88
C ASN A 176 -14.56 14.72 7.68
N GLY A 177 -14.08 15.66 6.86
CA GLY A 177 -13.30 15.34 5.66
C GLY A 177 -14.12 15.37 4.37
N THR A 178 -13.40 15.31 3.26
CA THR A 178 -13.99 15.38 1.91
C THR A 178 -13.36 14.34 0.98
N VAL A 179 -14.09 14.04 -0.10
CA VAL A 179 -13.49 13.51 -1.34
C VAL A 179 -13.47 14.65 -2.36
N PHE A 180 -12.34 14.87 -2.99
CA PHE A 180 -12.14 15.97 -3.93
C PHE A 180 -11.60 15.51 -5.29
N ALA A 181 -11.73 16.40 -6.28
CA ALA A 181 -11.03 16.28 -7.56
C ALA A 181 -10.25 17.57 -7.85
N VAL A 182 -9.07 17.43 -8.46
CA VAL A 182 -8.28 18.55 -9.01
C VAL A 182 -7.99 18.25 -10.49
N SER A 183 -8.43 19.13 -11.37
CA SER A 183 -8.14 18.99 -12.81
C SER A 183 -6.68 19.31 -13.13
N PRO A 184 -6.15 18.93 -14.31
CA PRO A 184 -4.80 19.32 -14.75
C PRO A 184 -4.54 20.83 -14.76
N ALA A 185 -5.60 21.64 -14.87
CA ALA A 185 -5.55 23.11 -14.82
C ALA A 185 -5.64 23.66 -13.38
N GLY A 186 -5.63 22.81 -12.35
CA GLY A 186 -5.69 23.24 -10.94
C GLY A 186 -7.10 23.58 -10.44
N LYS A 187 -8.16 23.29 -11.22
CA LYS A 187 -9.53 23.50 -10.73
C LYS A 187 -9.90 22.42 -9.73
N HIS A 188 -10.14 22.84 -8.49
CA HIS A 188 -10.63 21.99 -7.41
C HIS A 188 -12.15 21.86 -7.41
N THR A 189 -12.65 20.73 -6.95
CA THR A 189 -14.08 20.45 -6.76
C THR A 189 -14.24 19.46 -5.61
N VAL A 190 -15.01 19.80 -4.59
CA VAL A 190 -15.46 18.85 -3.57
C VAL A 190 -16.53 17.97 -4.21
N LEU A 191 -16.29 16.67 -4.24
CA LEU A 191 -17.20 15.67 -4.80
C LEU A 191 -18.18 15.16 -3.75
N TYR A 192 -17.67 15.02 -2.51
CA TYR A 192 -18.45 14.60 -1.35
C TYR A 192 -17.87 15.21 -0.07
N SER A 193 -18.73 15.58 0.87
CA SER A 193 -18.37 16.00 2.23
C SER A 193 -18.97 15.02 3.20
N PHE A 194 -18.13 14.35 3.96
CA PHE A 194 -18.60 13.39 4.95
C PHE A 194 -19.42 14.06 6.05
N GLY A 195 -20.58 13.47 6.33
CA GLY A 195 -21.55 14.00 7.23
C GLY A 195 -21.37 13.56 8.69
N SER A 196 -22.46 13.20 9.33
CA SER A 196 -22.52 12.67 10.69
C SER A 196 -23.55 11.55 10.74
N GLY A 197 -23.62 10.85 11.89
CA GLY A 197 -24.54 9.73 12.06
C GLY A 197 -23.99 8.45 11.45
N THR A 198 -24.71 7.88 10.47
CA THR A 198 -24.32 6.63 9.82
C THR A 198 -23.34 6.80 8.64
N ASP A 199 -23.00 8.04 8.28
CA ASP A 199 -21.98 8.36 7.32
C ASP A 199 -20.57 8.02 7.85
N GLY A 200 -19.62 7.79 6.96
CA GLY A 200 -18.23 7.66 7.35
C GLY A 200 -17.63 9.01 7.76
N THR A 201 -16.54 8.98 8.51
CA THR A 201 -15.80 10.19 8.89
C THR A 201 -14.30 9.94 8.86
N ILE A 202 -13.53 11.01 8.67
CA ILE A 202 -12.06 10.97 8.71
C ILE A 202 -11.50 9.96 7.70
N PRO A 203 -11.61 10.22 6.38
CA PRO A 203 -10.99 9.37 5.38
C PRO A 203 -9.46 9.56 5.42
N PHE A 204 -8.75 8.59 5.99
CA PHE A 204 -7.29 8.57 6.06
C PHE A 204 -6.66 8.05 4.76
N ALA A 205 -7.37 7.18 4.08
CA ALA A 205 -6.93 6.59 2.81
C ALA A 205 -7.39 7.39 1.61
N GLY A 206 -6.67 7.23 0.51
CA GLY A 206 -7.07 7.70 -0.80
C GLY A 206 -8.23 6.90 -1.37
N VAL A 207 -8.66 7.33 -2.55
CA VAL A 207 -9.69 6.62 -3.31
C VAL A 207 -9.05 5.86 -4.47
N THR A 208 -9.67 4.74 -4.86
CA THR A 208 -9.36 4.02 -6.09
C THR A 208 -10.50 4.13 -7.09
N LEU A 209 -10.18 4.13 -8.41
CA LEU A 209 -11.17 4.28 -9.47
C LEU A 209 -11.49 2.95 -10.14
N ASP A 210 -12.77 2.74 -10.45
CA ASP A 210 -13.18 1.70 -11.40
C ASP A 210 -13.12 2.21 -12.86
N ALA A 211 -13.32 1.31 -13.81
CA ALA A 211 -13.33 1.65 -15.24
C ALA A 211 -14.49 2.58 -15.65
N LYS A 212 -15.52 2.73 -14.82
CA LYS A 212 -16.66 3.62 -15.04
C LYS A 212 -16.41 5.01 -14.43
N GLY A 213 -15.36 5.16 -13.64
CA GLY A 213 -14.98 6.38 -12.93
C GLY A 213 -15.73 6.57 -11.62
N ASN A 214 -16.28 5.50 -11.02
CA ASN A 214 -16.70 5.51 -9.62
C ASN A 214 -15.46 5.46 -8.71
N LEU A 215 -15.58 6.01 -7.52
CA LEU A 215 -14.52 6.07 -6.54
C LEU A 215 -14.86 5.18 -5.35
N TYR A 216 -13.87 4.45 -4.87
CA TYR A 216 -14.00 3.56 -3.71
C TYR A 216 -12.95 3.93 -2.68
N GLY A 217 -13.31 3.93 -1.40
CA GLY A 217 -12.42 4.31 -0.32
C GLY A 217 -12.89 3.79 1.04
N THR A 218 -12.15 4.18 2.05
CA THR A 218 -12.43 3.84 3.44
C THR A 218 -12.50 5.11 4.31
N THR A 219 -13.25 5.04 5.39
CA THR A 219 -13.22 6.05 6.45
C THR A 219 -12.80 5.38 7.76
N SER A 220 -11.92 6.01 8.53
CA SER A 220 -11.38 5.42 9.75
C SER A 220 -12.34 5.45 10.94
N ALA A 221 -13.40 6.26 10.85
CA ALA A 221 -14.41 6.39 11.87
C ALA A 221 -15.79 6.61 11.24
N GLY A 222 -16.84 6.75 12.05
CA GLY A 222 -18.21 6.87 11.55
C GLY A 222 -18.82 5.53 11.13
N GLY A 223 -19.85 5.58 10.30
CA GLY A 223 -20.65 4.41 10.00
C GLY A 223 -21.64 4.08 11.13
N SER A 224 -22.40 3.01 10.99
CA SER A 224 -23.45 2.62 11.94
C SER A 224 -22.92 2.25 13.36
N THR A 225 -21.65 1.89 13.46
CA THR A 225 -20.99 1.42 14.69
C THR A 225 -19.90 2.37 15.20
N GLY A 226 -19.49 3.36 14.39
CA GLY A 226 -18.41 4.29 14.72
C GLY A 226 -17.01 3.82 14.35
N ASN A 227 -16.87 2.59 13.82
CA ASN A 227 -15.57 1.93 13.59
C ASN A 227 -15.06 2.07 12.14
N GLY A 228 -15.69 2.94 11.35
CA GLY A 228 -15.34 3.19 9.97
C GLY A 228 -16.17 2.42 8.95
N THR A 229 -15.97 2.77 7.68
CA THR A 229 -16.75 2.22 6.57
C THR A 229 -15.86 1.90 5.37
N VAL A 230 -16.39 1.07 4.47
CA VAL A 230 -16.00 1.03 3.06
C VAL A 230 -17.11 1.67 2.24
N PHE A 231 -16.78 2.61 1.37
CA PHE A 231 -17.76 3.34 0.57
C PHE A 231 -17.47 3.30 -0.94
N GLU A 232 -18.53 3.47 -1.74
CA GLU A 232 -18.50 3.80 -3.16
C GLU A 232 -19.06 5.21 -3.34
N LEU A 233 -18.34 6.10 -4.03
CA LEU A 233 -18.93 7.29 -4.61
C LEU A 233 -19.28 6.99 -6.08
N LYS A 234 -20.56 6.82 -6.31
CA LYS A 234 -21.10 6.52 -7.63
C LYS A 234 -21.35 7.80 -8.42
N ARG A 235 -20.75 7.86 -9.61
CA ARG A 235 -20.92 8.99 -10.51
C ARG A 235 -22.23 8.90 -11.28
N SER A 236 -22.97 10.02 -11.35
CA SER A 236 -24.19 10.17 -12.15
C SER A 236 -24.21 11.50 -12.89
N SER A 237 -25.22 11.73 -13.74
CA SER A 237 -25.43 13.03 -14.38
C SER A 237 -25.82 14.15 -13.40
N SER A 238 -26.36 13.80 -12.23
CA SER A 238 -26.75 14.73 -11.15
C SER A 238 -25.64 14.99 -10.13
N GLY A 239 -24.49 14.35 -10.25
CA GLY A 239 -23.38 14.46 -9.31
C GLY A 239 -22.92 13.12 -8.75
N TRP A 240 -22.46 13.14 -7.51
CA TRP A 240 -21.92 11.97 -6.82
C TRP A 240 -22.88 11.54 -5.72
N THR A 241 -23.03 10.23 -5.57
CA THR A 241 -23.85 9.62 -4.50
C THR A 241 -23.00 8.61 -3.74
N GLU A 242 -22.93 8.74 -2.42
CA GLU A 242 -22.27 7.78 -1.58
C GLU A 242 -23.16 6.56 -1.37
N ILE A 243 -22.53 5.40 -1.34
CA ILE A 243 -23.10 4.11 -1.00
C ILE A 243 -22.15 3.44 -0.02
N ILE A 244 -22.61 3.16 1.19
CA ILE A 244 -21.84 2.38 2.15
C ILE A 244 -21.86 0.92 1.71
N LEU A 245 -20.68 0.36 1.47
CA LEU A 245 -20.51 -1.04 1.07
C LEU A 245 -20.36 -1.95 2.28
N HIS A 246 -19.72 -1.45 3.36
CA HIS A 246 -19.54 -2.16 4.62
C HIS A 246 -19.39 -1.18 5.79
N ASN A 247 -19.94 -1.55 6.95
CA ASN A 247 -19.72 -0.87 8.23
C ASN A 247 -18.93 -1.82 9.14
N PHE A 248 -17.77 -1.41 9.62
CA PHE A 248 -16.94 -2.24 10.48
C PHE A 248 -17.53 -2.34 11.89
N GLU A 249 -17.52 -3.54 12.48
CA GLU A 249 -18.05 -3.82 13.82
C GLU A 249 -16.98 -3.93 14.90
N LEU A 250 -15.70 -3.84 14.52
CA LEU A 250 -14.48 -3.91 15.35
C LEU A 250 -14.14 -5.32 15.86
N GLN A 251 -15.12 -6.19 16.10
CA GLN A 251 -14.86 -7.54 16.62
C GLN A 251 -14.28 -8.46 15.53
N ASP A 252 -15.13 -9.20 14.84
CA ASP A 252 -14.66 -10.24 13.92
C ASP A 252 -14.16 -9.70 12.57
N ASP A 253 -14.65 -8.53 12.16
CA ASP A 253 -14.37 -7.93 10.84
C ASP A 253 -13.29 -6.81 10.87
N GLY A 254 -12.86 -6.42 12.06
CA GLY A 254 -11.91 -5.34 12.26
C GLY A 254 -12.57 -3.97 12.30
N GLY A 255 -11.75 -2.94 12.35
CA GLY A 255 -12.18 -1.55 12.38
C GLY A 255 -11.05 -0.57 12.12
N THR A 256 -11.42 0.71 12.06
CA THR A 256 -10.48 1.83 11.85
C THR A 256 -9.58 1.60 10.61
N PRO A 257 -10.14 1.42 9.41
CA PRO A 257 -9.33 1.20 8.22
C PRO A 257 -8.58 2.48 7.86
N PHE A 258 -7.24 2.41 7.92
CA PHE A 258 -6.34 3.47 7.44
C PHE A 258 -5.83 3.18 6.04
N ALA A 259 -5.92 1.94 5.58
CA ALA A 259 -5.52 1.53 4.24
C ALA A 259 -6.62 1.84 3.22
N GLY A 260 -6.19 2.22 2.02
CA GLY A 260 -7.06 2.30 0.86
C GLY A 260 -7.38 0.93 0.26
N LEU A 261 -8.05 0.95 -0.87
CA LEU A 261 -8.53 -0.24 -1.55
C LEU A 261 -7.75 -0.49 -2.84
N VAL A 262 -7.52 -1.75 -3.17
CA VAL A 262 -6.94 -2.17 -4.44
C VAL A 262 -7.87 -3.15 -5.16
N PHE A 263 -8.04 -2.97 -6.48
CA PHE A 263 -8.80 -3.90 -7.32
C PHE A 263 -7.93 -5.06 -7.80
N ASP A 264 -8.57 -6.24 -7.90
CA ASP A 264 -8.07 -7.29 -8.79
C ASP A 264 -8.65 -7.13 -10.22
N ASN A 265 -8.21 -8.02 -11.13
CA ASN A 265 -8.70 -8.02 -12.52
C ASN A 265 -10.17 -8.48 -12.67
N SER A 266 -10.76 -9.05 -11.63
CA SER A 266 -12.16 -9.51 -11.59
C SER A 266 -13.11 -8.42 -11.04
N GLY A 267 -12.54 -7.32 -10.53
CA GLY A 267 -13.28 -6.23 -9.90
C GLY A 267 -13.58 -6.46 -8.43
N ASN A 268 -12.90 -7.40 -7.77
CA ASN A 268 -12.93 -7.51 -6.32
C ASN A 268 -12.04 -6.43 -5.70
N LEU A 269 -12.44 -5.93 -4.54
CA LEU A 269 -11.69 -4.95 -3.75
C LEU A 269 -11.03 -5.64 -2.56
N TYR A 270 -9.77 -5.29 -2.31
CA TYR A 270 -9.02 -5.73 -1.14
C TYR A 270 -8.61 -4.54 -0.31
N GLY A 271 -8.66 -4.68 1.00
CA GLY A 271 -8.26 -3.64 1.94
C GLY A 271 -7.84 -4.23 3.28
N ALA A 272 -7.46 -3.35 4.21
CA ALA A 272 -7.10 -3.72 5.57
C ALA A 272 -7.74 -2.80 6.60
N ALA A 273 -8.15 -3.38 7.71
CA ALA A 273 -8.50 -2.69 8.94
C ALA A 273 -7.34 -2.82 9.94
N THR A 274 -7.13 -1.81 10.78
CA THR A 274 -5.95 -1.73 11.66
C THR A 274 -6.19 -2.20 13.08
N GLN A 275 -7.45 -2.40 13.47
CA GLN A 275 -7.84 -2.77 14.82
C GLN A 275 -8.86 -3.91 14.80
N GLY A 276 -9.02 -4.60 15.95
CA GLY A 276 -10.02 -5.65 16.11
C GLY A 276 -9.72 -6.91 15.30
N GLY A 277 -10.75 -7.59 14.85
CA GLY A 277 -10.65 -8.84 14.10
C GLY A 277 -10.70 -10.08 15.00
N VAL A 278 -10.14 -11.19 14.52
CA VAL A 278 -10.29 -12.53 15.13
C VAL A 278 -9.84 -12.65 16.60
N ASN A 279 -9.08 -11.70 17.09
CA ASN A 279 -8.65 -11.62 18.49
C ASN A 279 -9.55 -10.67 19.33
N GLY A 280 -10.74 -10.33 18.84
CA GLY A 280 -11.63 -9.37 19.45
C GLY A 280 -11.16 -7.94 19.26
N THR A 281 -11.61 -7.03 20.14
CA THR A 281 -11.36 -5.58 20.03
C THR A 281 -9.89 -5.17 20.14
N ASP A 282 -9.07 -6.01 20.75
CA ASP A 282 -7.62 -5.79 20.95
C ASP A 282 -6.76 -6.46 19.86
N GLY A 283 -7.39 -6.99 18.81
CA GLY A 283 -6.70 -7.64 17.68
C GLY A 283 -5.95 -6.65 16.79
N GLY A 284 -5.00 -7.18 16.01
CA GLY A 284 -4.14 -6.44 15.09
C GLY A 284 -4.80 -6.00 13.78
N GLY A 285 -6.12 -6.16 13.65
CA GLY A 285 -6.85 -5.83 12.44
C GLY A 285 -7.09 -7.03 11.52
N THR A 286 -7.60 -6.73 10.33
CA THR A 286 -7.96 -7.75 9.32
C THR A 286 -7.51 -7.35 7.92
N ILE A 287 -7.28 -8.35 7.09
CA ILE A 287 -7.22 -8.20 5.63
C ILE A 287 -8.54 -8.73 5.09
N PHE A 288 -9.22 -7.96 4.27
CA PHE A 288 -10.57 -8.27 3.80
C PHE A 288 -10.69 -8.15 2.27
N GLU A 289 -11.75 -8.76 1.77
CA GLU A 289 -12.20 -8.71 0.38
C GLU A 289 -13.66 -8.27 0.31
N LEU A 290 -13.98 -7.43 -0.67
CA LEU A 290 -15.35 -7.19 -1.12
C LEU A 290 -15.51 -7.69 -2.55
N ARG A 291 -16.51 -8.55 -2.77
CA ARG A 291 -16.86 -9.10 -4.09
C ARG A 291 -18.18 -8.51 -4.58
N PRO A 292 -18.25 -8.07 -5.86
CA PRO A 292 -19.51 -7.69 -6.45
C PRO A 292 -20.47 -8.90 -6.52
N ALA A 293 -21.71 -8.73 -6.05
CA ALA A 293 -22.71 -9.77 -5.99
C ALA A 293 -24.09 -9.24 -6.42
N GLY A 294 -24.39 -9.29 -7.73
CA GLY A 294 -25.74 -9.00 -8.25
C GLY A 294 -26.30 -7.61 -7.94
N GLY A 295 -25.44 -6.59 -7.83
CA GLY A 295 -25.81 -5.21 -7.49
C GLY A 295 -25.58 -4.84 -6.04
N SER A 296 -25.07 -5.76 -5.23
CA SER A 296 -24.57 -5.58 -3.88
C SER A 296 -23.09 -6.00 -3.80
N TRP A 297 -22.52 -5.95 -2.60
CA TRP A 297 -21.18 -6.44 -2.32
C TRP A 297 -21.20 -7.43 -1.17
N THR A 298 -20.36 -8.46 -1.25
CA THR A 298 -20.16 -9.45 -0.18
C THR A 298 -18.81 -9.17 0.46
N PHE A 299 -18.79 -8.86 1.75
CA PHE A 299 -17.59 -8.69 2.54
C PHE A 299 -17.11 -10.03 3.11
N THR A 300 -15.80 -10.24 3.12
CA THR A 300 -15.19 -11.46 3.66
C THR A 300 -13.84 -11.09 4.29
N VAL A 301 -13.63 -11.51 5.54
CA VAL A 301 -12.30 -11.47 6.16
C VAL A 301 -11.47 -12.60 5.59
N LEU A 302 -10.33 -12.27 5.00
CA LEU A 302 -9.37 -13.21 4.43
C LEU A 302 -8.39 -13.71 5.48
N TYR A 303 -7.95 -12.81 6.37
CA TYR A 303 -6.99 -13.09 7.44
C TYR A 303 -7.14 -12.09 8.58
N GLY A 304 -7.04 -12.57 9.83
CA GLY A 304 -6.95 -11.74 11.02
C GLY A 304 -5.48 -11.62 11.46
N LEU A 305 -5.01 -10.39 11.54
CA LEU A 305 -3.64 -10.10 11.99
C LEU A 305 -3.55 -10.27 13.50
N TYR A 306 -2.44 -10.88 13.93
CA TYR A 306 -2.12 -11.05 15.34
C TYR A 306 -1.24 -9.88 15.77
N GLY A 307 -1.66 -9.16 16.79
CA GLY A 307 -0.92 -8.02 17.32
C GLY A 307 -1.74 -7.33 18.39
N TRP A 308 -1.12 -6.38 19.07
CA TRP A 308 -1.81 -5.53 20.03
C TRP A 308 -2.29 -4.28 19.30
N ASN A 309 -3.46 -3.83 19.62
CA ASN A 309 -4.15 -2.61 19.22
C ASN A 309 -3.29 -1.65 18.35
N ILE A 310 -3.69 -1.40 17.09
CA ILE A 310 -2.96 -0.55 16.11
C ILE A 310 -1.67 -1.17 15.54
N SER A 311 -1.52 -2.50 15.56
CA SER A 311 -0.35 -3.13 14.93
C SER A 311 -0.52 -3.45 13.44
N GLY A 312 -1.73 -3.32 12.91
CA GLY A 312 -2.12 -3.78 11.59
C GLY A 312 -1.49 -3.03 10.39
N THR A 313 -2.08 -3.21 9.25
CA THR A 313 -1.65 -2.59 7.98
C THR A 313 -2.25 -1.20 7.86
N PHE A 314 -1.39 -0.18 7.77
CA PHE A 314 -1.80 1.23 7.73
C PHE A 314 -1.91 1.81 6.32
N ARG A 315 -1.29 1.19 5.32
CA ARG A 315 -1.25 1.70 3.95
C ARG A 315 -1.78 0.67 2.97
N ASP A 316 -1.92 1.11 1.73
CA ASP A 316 -2.52 0.31 0.67
C ASP A 316 -1.80 -1.03 0.47
N LEU A 317 -2.57 -2.07 0.25
CA LEU A 317 -2.06 -3.38 -0.12
C LEU A 317 -1.50 -3.35 -1.54
N LEU A 318 -0.51 -4.19 -1.81
CA LEU A 318 -0.07 -4.49 -3.17
C LEU A 318 -0.72 -5.81 -3.62
N PHE A 319 -1.50 -5.77 -4.68
CA PHE A 319 -2.08 -6.98 -5.29
C PHE A 319 -1.27 -7.40 -6.52
N ASP A 320 -0.63 -8.56 -6.46
CA ASP A 320 0.02 -9.20 -7.60
C ASP A 320 -1.02 -9.93 -8.45
N SER A 321 -1.45 -9.28 -9.51
CA SER A 321 -2.47 -9.81 -10.43
C SER A 321 -2.03 -11.04 -11.22
N ALA A 322 -0.73 -11.32 -11.30
CA ALA A 322 -0.20 -12.48 -12.01
C ALA A 322 -0.36 -13.76 -11.18
N ASN A 323 -0.19 -13.66 -9.86
CA ASN A 323 -0.18 -14.79 -8.95
C ASN A 323 -1.37 -14.79 -7.97
N GLY A 324 -2.16 -13.72 -7.92
CA GLY A 324 -3.27 -13.55 -6.98
C GLY A 324 -2.82 -13.37 -5.53
N VAL A 325 -1.60 -12.88 -5.31
CA VAL A 325 -0.99 -12.72 -3.98
C VAL A 325 -1.13 -11.27 -3.53
N ILE A 326 -1.48 -11.08 -2.27
CA ILE A 326 -1.51 -9.78 -1.61
C ILE A 326 -0.22 -9.62 -0.81
N TYR A 327 0.42 -8.46 -0.91
CA TYR A 327 1.57 -8.08 -0.08
C TYR A 327 1.23 -6.84 0.73
N GLY A 328 1.78 -6.76 1.93
CA GLY A 328 1.63 -5.60 2.81
C GLY A 328 2.72 -5.52 3.86
N THR A 329 2.63 -4.47 4.66
CA THR A 329 3.46 -4.28 5.85
C THR A 329 2.58 -4.12 7.08
N THR A 330 3.07 -4.54 8.23
CA THR A 330 2.47 -4.23 9.53
C THR A 330 3.35 -3.23 10.27
N HIS A 331 2.72 -2.43 11.14
CA HIS A 331 3.41 -1.37 11.87
C HIS A 331 4.22 -1.89 13.08
N CYS A 332 3.56 -2.57 14.02
CA CYS A 332 4.15 -3.01 15.28
C CYS A 332 3.99 -4.52 15.50
N ASP A 333 3.98 -5.33 14.45
CA ASP A 333 3.84 -6.79 14.53
C ASP A 333 5.21 -7.46 14.43
N GLY A 334 5.20 -8.80 14.56
CA GLY A 334 6.39 -9.62 14.52
C GLY A 334 7.11 -9.76 15.87
N SER A 335 8.13 -10.60 15.91
CA SER A 335 8.82 -11.01 17.14
C SER A 335 9.50 -9.87 17.92
N TYR A 336 9.70 -8.72 17.29
CA TYR A 336 10.38 -7.56 17.90
C TYR A 336 9.45 -6.35 18.03
N GLU A 337 8.14 -6.49 17.73
CA GLU A 337 7.18 -5.39 17.75
C GLU A 337 7.62 -4.19 16.87
N ALA A 338 8.36 -4.48 15.82
CA ALA A 338 9.01 -3.49 14.96
C ALA A 338 8.38 -3.42 13.56
N GLY A 339 7.41 -4.28 13.29
CA GLY A 339 6.71 -4.43 12.03
C GLY A 339 7.23 -5.56 11.17
N THR A 340 6.44 -5.93 10.17
CA THR A 340 6.76 -7.03 9.23
C THR A 340 6.49 -6.64 7.79
N VAL A 341 7.08 -7.38 6.87
CA VAL A 341 6.64 -7.48 5.46
C VAL A 341 6.02 -8.86 5.29
N TYR A 342 4.83 -8.93 4.73
CA TYR A 342 4.11 -10.19 4.58
C TYR A 342 3.55 -10.41 3.18
N SER A 343 3.22 -11.67 2.90
CA SER A 343 2.39 -12.09 1.77
C SER A 343 1.16 -12.85 2.27
N LEU A 344 0.07 -12.71 1.55
CA LEU A 344 -1.16 -13.47 1.75
C LEU A 344 -1.55 -14.09 0.40
N ALA A 345 -1.49 -15.41 0.31
CA ALA A 345 -1.70 -16.16 -0.91
C ALA A 345 -2.92 -17.11 -0.82
N PRO A 346 -3.69 -17.31 -1.90
CA PRO A 346 -4.76 -18.29 -1.93
C PRO A 346 -4.20 -19.70 -1.70
N SER A 347 -4.84 -20.50 -0.83
CA SER A 347 -4.43 -21.87 -0.49
C SER A 347 -5.62 -22.74 -0.21
N SER A 348 -5.94 -23.68 -1.12
CA SER A 348 -6.95 -24.75 -0.95
C SER A 348 -8.29 -24.31 -0.31
N GLY A 349 -8.82 -23.14 -0.75
CA GLY A 349 -10.09 -22.60 -0.26
C GLY A 349 -9.98 -21.70 0.97
N SER A 350 -8.76 -21.38 1.39
CA SER A 350 -8.42 -20.40 2.42
C SER A 350 -7.30 -19.48 1.94
N TRP A 351 -6.76 -18.66 2.84
CA TRP A 351 -5.60 -17.83 2.57
C TRP A 351 -4.45 -18.21 3.51
N SER A 352 -3.22 -18.24 2.97
CA SER A 352 -2.00 -18.56 3.72
C SER A 352 -1.20 -17.27 3.91
N TYR A 353 -1.00 -16.88 5.16
CA TYR A 353 -0.14 -15.76 5.56
C TYR A 353 1.30 -16.24 5.72
N THR A 354 2.24 -15.47 5.20
CA THR A 354 3.68 -15.73 5.35
C THR A 354 4.39 -14.43 5.68
N GLU A 355 5.12 -14.39 6.78
CA GLU A 355 6.06 -13.32 7.07
C GLU A 355 7.28 -13.45 6.16
N LEU A 356 7.49 -12.46 5.30
CA LEU A 356 8.63 -12.39 4.40
C LEU A 356 9.84 -11.75 5.09
N TYR A 357 9.59 -10.83 6.01
CA TYR A 357 10.63 -10.21 6.83
C TYR A 357 10.03 -9.65 8.12
N THR A 358 10.78 -9.77 9.22
CA THR A 358 10.43 -9.17 10.51
C THR A 358 11.52 -8.16 10.88
N PHE A 359 11.16 -6.90 11.00
CA PHE A 359 12.09 -5.84 11.41
C PHE A 359 12.53 -6.02 12.86
N THR A 360 13.79 -5.67 13.14
CA THR A 360 14.35 -5.81 14.50
C THR A 360 14.30 -4.51 15.31
N GLY A 361 13.90 -3.40 14.68
CA GLY A 361 13.93 -2.07 15.29
C GLY A 361 15.31 -1.44 15.35
N GLY A 362 16.32 -2.10 14.76
CA GLY A 362 17.71 -1.65 14.70
C GLY A 362 18.06 -0.97 13.37
N THR A 363 19.20 -1.39 12.81
CA THR A 363 19.73 -0.84 11.56
C THR A 363 18.92 -1.24 10.32
N ASP A 364 18.01 -2.17 10.42
CA ASP A 364 17.13 -2.68 9.37
C ASP A 364 15.82 -1.88 9.26
N GLY A 365 15.50 -1.04 10.24
CA GLY A 365 14.31 -0.20 10.25
C GLY A 365 13.33 -0.53 11.37
N LEU A 366 12.38 0.36 11.58
CA LEU A 366 11.35 0.30 12.62
C LEU A 366 10.08 0.98 12.11
N TYR A 367 8.92 0.39 12.39
CA TYR A 367 7.60 0.95 12.11
C TYR A 367 7.37 1.26 10.63
N SER A 368 7.07 0.22 9.85
CA SER A 368 6.69 0.42 8.45
C SER A 368 5.25 0.94 8.33
N PHE A 369 5.11 2.11 7.70
CA PHE A 369 3.83 2.66 7.21
C PHE A 369 3.79 2.63 5.67
N SER A 370 4.48 1.70 5.05
CA SER A 370 4.72 1.70 3.62
C SER A 370 3.70 0.84 2.87
N ASN A 371 3.11 1.37 1.80
CA ASN A 371 2.70 0.48 0.72
C ASN A 371 3.95 -0.03 -0.01
N LEU A 372 3.87 -1.23 -0.53
CA LEU A 372 4.96 -1.86 -1.25
C LEU A 372 4.86 -1.60 -2.75
N VAL A 373 5.99 -1.58 -3.43
CA VAL A 373 6.07 -1.69 -4.88
C VAL A 373 6.93 -2.89 -5.27
N MET A 374 6.58 -3.54 -6.38
CA MET A 374 7.25 -4.76 -6.84
C MET A 374 7.94 -4.51 -8.18
N ASP A 375 9.18 -4.96 -8.30
CA ASP A 375 9.89 -4.93 -9.58
C ASP A 375 9.54 -6.15 -10.45
N LYS A 376 10.01 -6.16 -11.69
CA LYS A 376 9.76 -7.24 -12.67
C LYS A 376 10.35 -8.59 -12.27
N SER A 377 11.22 -8.62 -11.26
CA SER A 377 11.83 -9.83 -10.71
C SER A 377 11.12 -10.34 -9.45
N GLY A 378 10.03 -9.67 -9.03
CA GLY A 378 9.28 -9.99 -7.83
C GLY A 378 9.85 -9.41 -6.54
N ASN A 379 10.92 -8.59 -6.60
CA ASN A 379 11.43 -7.96 -5.38
C ASN A 379 10.48 -6.85 -4.92
N LEU A 380 10.25 -6.79 -3.62
CA LEU A 380 9.42 -5.81 -2.94
C LEU A 380 10.28 -4.67 -2.37
N TYR A 381 9.80 -3.45 -2.49
CA TYR A 381 10.47 -2.27 -1.95
C TYR A 381 9.49 -1.46 -1.11
N GLY A 382 9.97 -0.92 0.00
CA GLY A 382 9.19 -0.10 0.92
C GLY A 382 10.09 0.80 1.77
N THR A 383 9.48 1.42 2.78
CA THR A 383 10.15 2.31 3.73
C THR A 383 9.79 1.94 5.17
N THR A 384 10.66 2.29 6.12
CA THR A 384 10.33 2.31 7.54
C THR A 384 10.44 3.73 8.07
N ASN A 385 9.52 4.13 8.96
CA ASN A 385 9.47 5.47 9.51
C ASN A 385 10.69 5.80 10.37
N GLU A 386 11.16 4.84 11.13
CA GLU A 386 12.23 4.95 12.10
C GLU A 386 13.28 3.83 11.91
N GLY A 387 14.27 3.79 12.79
CA GLY A 387 15.37 2.83 12.68
C GLY A 387 16.36 3.19 11.58
N GLY A 388 17.14 2.22 11.12
CA GLY A 388 18.29 2.48 10.25
C GLY A 388 19.51 2.98 11.01
N ALA A 389 20.60 3.22 10.30
CA ALA A 389 21.87 3.62 10.92
C ALA A 389 21.81 4.96 11.69
N THR A 390 20.84 5.79 11.41
CA THR A 390 20.70 7.16 11.97
C THR A 390 19.41 7.38 12.75
N GLY A 391 18.49 6.39 12.76
CA GLY A 391 17.16 6.51 13.37
C GLY A 391 16.12 7.27 12.54
N ASN A 392 16.44 7.69 11.31
CA ASN A 392 15.55 8.50 10.47
C ASN A 392 14.74 7.69 9.45
N GLY A 393 14.75 6.36 9.59
CA GLY A 393 14.09 5.44 8.67
C GLY A 393 14.97 4.99 7.51
N VAL A 394 14.48 4.03 6.77
CA VAL A 394 15.20 3.42 5.63
C VAL A 394 14.30 3.23 4.41
N VAL A 395 14.93 3.11 3.25
CA VAL A 395 14.37 2.43 2.08
C VAL A 395 14.88 1.00 2.10
N PHE A 396 14.01 0.02 2.00
CA PHE A 396 14.39 -1.40 2.03
C PHE A 396 13.96 -2.16 0.77
N LYS A 397 14.58 -3.33 0.61
CA LYS A 397 14.22 -4.34 -0.37
C LYS A 397 14.06 -5.69 0.32
N VAL A 398 12.99 -6.44 -0.04
CA VAL A 398 12.79 -7.85 0.26
C VAL A 398 12.70 -8.62 -1.05
N ALA A 399 13.50 -9.69 -1.21
CA ALA A 399 13.32 -10.66 -2.28
C ALA A 399 12.61 -11.89 -1.68
N PRO A 400 11.34 -12.12 -2.03
CA PRO A 400 10.54 -13.23 -1.52
C PRO A 400 11.05 -14.61 -1.95
#